data_d703fb713a84506facfeb8536f81b934
#
_entry.id   d703fb713a84506facfeb8536f81b934
#
_cell.length_a   1.000
_cell.length_b   1.000
_cell.length_c   1.000
_cell.angle_alpha   90.00
_cell.angle_beta   90.00
_cell.angle_gamma   90.00
#
_symmetry.space_group_name_H-M   'P 1'
#
loop_
_entity.id
_entity.type
_entity.pdbx_description
1 polymer ?
#
loop_
_entity_poly.entity_id
_entity_poly.type
_entity_poly.pdbx_seq_one_letter_code
_entity_poly.pdbx_strand_id
1 'polypeptide(L)'
;GGRAMITLKNSKENMIANNLEPAHATHPGIFIKGEIISRGLSQKQLAQQMGVSVSLLNEILNQKRALNTEMAMLIEAALDIPALALLNMQTEYDMLMAKRDHQFVSRLNDIRKIVALL
;
A
#
# COMPACT_ATOMS: atom_id res chain seq x y z
N GLY A 1 13.15 25.09 -13.24
CA GLY A 1 13.10 25.06 -12.84
C GLY A 1 12.77 24.44 -12.90
N GLY A 2 13.09 24.95 -13.27
CA GLY A 2 13.09 24.82 -12.72
C GLY A 2 12.50 24.28 -12.76
N ARG A 3 12.60 24.58 -12.74
CA ARG A 3 12.35 24.36 -12.24
C ARG A 3 11.87 23.58 -12.08
N ALA A 4 12.51 24.29 -12.53
CA ALA A 4 12.20 23.79 -11.85
C ALA A 4 11.91 23.17 -11.59
N MET A 5 12.15 23.34 -11.45
CA MET A 5 12.15 22.89 -10.75
C MET A 5 11.71 22.59 -10.28
N ILE A 6 12.42 23.05 -10.50
CA ILE A 6 12.30 22.82 -9.64
C ILE A 6 11.86 22.43 -9.28
N THR A 7 12.26 22.85 -9.17
CA THR A 7 12.07 22.52 -8.40
C THR A 7 11.87 21.86 -8.12
N LEU A 8 12.17 22.00 -8.06
CA LEU A 8 12.21 21.38 -7.40
C LEU A 8 12.08 21.32 -6.83
N LYS A 9 12.53 21.61 -6.53
CA LYS A 9 12.63 21.55 -5.66
C LYS A 9 12.30 21.32 -5.11
N ASN A 10 13.00 21.51 -5.15
CA ASN A 10 12.89 21.10 -4.45
C ASN A 10 12.53 20.48 -4.32
N SER A 11 12.73 20.57 -4.53
CA SER A 11 12.56 19.86 -4.21
C SER A 11 12.66 19.26 -4.32
N LYS A 12 12.91 19.23 -4.26
CA LYS A 12 13.29 18.77 -4.16
C LYS A 12 13.56 18.53 -3.61
N GLU A 13 13.97 18.58 -3.11
CA GLU A 13 14.29 18.40 -2.45
C GLU A 13 13.96 17.92 -1.71
N ASN A 14 13.91 17.84 -1.45
CA ASN A 14 13.57 17.29 -0.98
C ASN A 14 13.20 16.59 -1.37
N MET A 15 13.31 16.35 -1.90
CA MET A 15 13.16 15.52 -2.26
C MET A 15 13.79 14.90 -2.66
N ILE A 16 14.58 14.90 -2.70
CA ILE A 16 15.05 14.13 -2.98
C ILE A 16 15.60 13.34 -2.50
N ALA A 17 15.97 13.22 -2.06
CA ALA A 17 16.19 12.50 -1.70
C ALA A 17 15.66 11.78 -1.23
N ASN A 18 15.40 11.81 -1.02
CA ASN A 18 14.75 11.27 -0.90
C ASN A 18 13.80 11.07 -1.15
N ASN A 19 13.66 11.40 -1.09
CA ASN A 19 12.52 11.51 -1.45
C ASN A 19 11.84 10.82 -2.52
N LEU A 20 12.07 10.18 -2.84
CA LEU A 20 11.56 9.31 -3.86
C LEU A 20 10.46 8.42 -3.35
N GLU A 21 10.23 8.49 -2.07
CA GLU A 21 9.20 7.68 -1.45
C GLU A 21 7.99 8.55 -1.17
N PRO A 22 6.77 8.03 -1.43
CA PRO A 22 5.59 8.84 -1.18
C PRO A 22 5.47 9.18 0.30
N ALA A 23 4.96 10.38 0.58
CA ALA A 23 4.70 10.79 1.95
C ALA A 23 3.58 9.97 2.59
N HIS A 24 2.75 9.36 1.78
CA HIS A 24 1.67 8.50 2.24
C HIS A 24 1.39 7.44 1.18
N ALA A 25 0.77 6.36 1.60
CA ALA A 25 0.37 5.27 0.72
C ALA A 25 -1.04 4.83 1.13
N THR A 26 -1.81 4.38 0.16
CA THR A 26 -3.18 3.96 0.39
C THR A 26 -3.24 2.45 0.53
N HIS A 27 -3.82 1.98 1.63
CA HIS A 27 -4.10 0.56 1.80
C HIS A 27 -5.07 0.12 0.70
N PRO A 28 -4.82 -1.02 0.04
CA PRO A 28 -5.69 -1.46 -1.05
C PRO A 28 -7.15 -1.65 -0.63
N GLY A 29 -7.40 -1.91 0.64
CA GLY A 29 -8.77 -2.01 1.16
C GLY A 29 -9.58 -0.75 0.94
N ILE A 30 -8.97 0.42 1.12
CA ILE A 30 -9.64 1.71 0.88
C ILE A 30 -10.01 1.84 -0.60
N PHE A 31 -9.08 1.49 -1.48
CA PHE A 31 -9.30 1.57 -2.92
C PHE A 31 -10.43 0.62 -3.34
N ILE A 32 -10.39 -0.63 -2.88
CA ILE A 32 -11.40 -1.64 -3.23
C ILE A 32 -12.77 -1.21 -2.71
N LYS A 33 -12.81 -0.67 -1.48
CA LYS A 33 -14.06 -0.18 -0.89
C LYS A 33 -14.69 0.91 -1.74
N GLY A 34 -13.87 1.85 -2.24
CA GLY A 34 -14.35 2.89 -3.14
C GLY A 34 -14.86 2.31 -4.45
N GLU A 35 -14.19 1.29 -4.98
CA GLU A 35 -14.60 0.65 -6.24
C GLU A 35 -15.96 -0.03 -6.14
N ILE A 36 -16.19 -0.79 -5.06
CA ILE A 36 -17.47 -1.48 -4.92
C ILE A 36 -18.61 -0.50 -4.69
N ILE A 37 -18.37 0.58 -3.95
CA ILE A 37 -19.36 1.65 -3.78
C ILE A 37 -19.69 2.27 -5.15
N SER A 38 -18.68 2.60 -5.93
CA SER A 38 -18.83 3.19 -7.25
C SER A 38 -19.62 2.28 -8.20
N ARG A 39 -19.46 0.96 -8.06
CA ARG A 39 -20.13 -0.03 -8.90
C ARG A 39 -21.49 -0.46 -8.36
N GLY A 40 -21.90 0.06 -7.21
CA GLY A 40 -23.15 -0.32 -6.60
C GLY A 40 -23.17 -1.73 -6.02
N LEU A 41 -21.99 -2.27 -5.69
CA LEU A 41 -21.87 -3.60 -5.08
C LEU A 41 -21.81 -3.47 -3.56
N SER A 42 -22.39 -4.44 -2.85
CA SER A 42 -22.20 -4.55 -1.42
C SER A 42 -21.03 -5.47 -1.11
N GLN A 43 -20.49 -5.36 0.11
CA GLN A 43 -19.44 -6.27 0.56
C GLN A 43 -19.93 -7.73 0.51
N LYS A 44 -21.19 -7.94 0.87
CA LYS A 44 -21.78 -9.28 0.87
C LYS A 44 -21.79 -9.86 -0.55
N GLN A 45 -22.18 -9.06 -1.53
CA GLN A 45 -22.19 -9.51 -2.93
C GLN A 45 -20.78 -9.86 -3.41
N LEU A 46 -19.82 -9.00 -3.10
CA LEU A 46 -18.43 -9.23 -3.51
C LEU A 46 -17.89 -10.50 -2.84
N ALA A 47 -18.12 -10.66 -1.54
CA ALA A 47 -17.67 -11.85 -0.82
C ALA A 47 -18.25 -13.12 -1.43
N GLN A 48 -19.52 -13.09 -1.80
CA GLN A 48 -20.17 -14.23 -2.47
C GLN A 48 -19.52 -14.54 -3.80
N GLN A 49 -19.24 -13.52 -4.61
CA GLN A 49 -18.58 -13.71 -5.90
C GLN A 49 -17.19 -14.31 -5.74
N MET A 50 -16.48 -13.91 -4.68
CA MET A 50 -15.13 -14.41 -4.42
C MET A 50 -15.09 -15.75 -3.70
N GLY A 51 -16.21 -16.17 -3.14
CA GLY A 51 -16.26 -17.41 -2.36
C GLY A 51 -15.55 -17.31 -1.02
N VAL A 52 -15.54 -16.12 -0.42
CA VAL A 52 -14.91 -15.89 0.90
C VAL A 52 -15.95 -15.38 1.88
N SER A 53 -15.60 -15.41 3.18
CA SER A 53 -16.51 -14.89 4.20
C SER A 53 -16.57 -13.36 4.13
N VAL A 54 -17.74 -12.82 4.46
CA VAL A 54 -17.92 -11.38 4.55
C VAL A 54 -16.98 -10.79 5.60
N SER A 55 -16.76 -11.51 6.69
CA SER A 55 -15.89 -11.09 7.79
C SER A 55 -14.44 -10.87 7.30
N LEU A 56 -13.93 -11.82 6.53
CA LEU A 56 -12.56 -11.72 5.99
C LEU A 56 -12.44 -10.53 5.06
N LEU A 57 -13.38 -10.38 4.14
CA LEU A 57 -13.38 -9.26 3.22
C LEU A 57 -13.49 -7.92 3.99
N ASN A 58 -14.38 -7.87 4.98
CA ASN A 58 -14.57 -6.66 5.78
C ASN A 58 -13.28 -6.23 6.49
N GLU A 59 -12.52 -7.20 7.02
CA GLU A 59 -11.23 -6.89 7.67
C GLU A 59 -10.25 -6.25 6.71
N ILE A 60 -10.19 -6.74 5.47
CA ILE A 60 -9.31 -6.17 4.45
C ILE A 60 -9.77 -4.76 4.08
N LEU A 61 -11.06 -4.58 3.84
CA LEU A 61 -11.62 -3.29 3.43
C LEU A 61 -11.48 -2.23 4.52
N ASN A 62 -11.41 -2.65 5.78
CA ASN A 62 -11.22 -1.73 6.91
C ASN A 62 -9.77 -1.68 7.38
N GLN A 63 -8.84 -2.17 6.58
CA GLN A 63 -7.40 -2.07 6.83
C GLN A 63 -6.94 -2.82 8.08
N LYS A 64 -7.73 -3.79 8.54
CA LYS A 64 -7.37 -4.60 9.71
C LYS A 64 -6.61 -5.85 9.33
N ARG A 65 -6.48 -6.10 8.03
CA ARG A 65 -5.78 -7.27 7.48
C ARG A 65 -5.14 -6.88 6.16
N ALA A 66 -3.92 -7.37 5.94
CA ALA A 66 -3.23 -7.16 4.68
C ALA A 66 -3.90 -7.96 3.56
N LEU A 67 -3.80 -7.43 2.35
CA LEU A 67 -4.24 -8.13 1.15
C LEU A 67 -3.13 -9.08 0.72
N ASN A 68 -3.42 -10.37 0.69
CA ASN A 68 -2.44 -11.36 0.22
C ASN A 68 -2.65 -11.67 -1.26
N THR A 69 -1.76 -12.50 -1.82
CA THR A 69 -1.78 -12.83 -3.25
C THR A 69 -3.09 -13.47 -3.68
N GLU A 70 -3.58 -14.44 -2.91
CA GLU A 70 -4.82 -15.14 -3.27
C GLU A 70 -6.00 -14.18 -3.30
N MET A 71 -6.13 -13.36 -2.26
CA MET A 71 -7.23 -12.39 -2.21
C MET A 71 -7.14 -11.38 -3.34
N ALA A 72 -5.93 -10.92 -3.69
CA ALA A 72 -5.75 -10.00 -4.79
C ALA A 72 -6.20 -10.63 -6.12
N MET A 73 -5.90 -11.90 -6.32
CA MET A 73 -6.31 -12.61 -7.54
C MET A 73 -7.82 -12.84 -7.58
N LEU A 74 -8.44 -13.10 -6.43
CA LEU A 74 -9.89 -13.24 -6.36
C LEU A 74 -10.58 -11.91 -6.69
N ILE A 75 -10.02 -10.81 -6.21
CA ILE A 75 -10.54 -9.47 -6.50
C ILE A 75 -10.36 -9.15 -7.99
N GLU A 76 -9.22 -9.49 -8.55
CA GLU A 76 -9.02 -9.32 -9.99
C GLU A 76 -10.07 -10.06 -10.79
N ALA A 77 -10.35 -11.31 -10.43
CA ALA A 77 -11.37 -12.09 -11.12
C ALA A 77 -12.77 -11.47 -10.99
N ALA A 78 -13.08 -10.92 -9.83
CA ALA A 78 -14.41 -10.38 -9.55
C ALA A 78 -14.60 -8.98 -10.12
N LEU A 79 -13.58 -8.12 -10.08
CA LEU A 79 -13.70 -6.70 -10.40
C LEU A 79 -12.86 -6.26 -11.59
N ASP A 80 -12.07 -7.15 -12.15
CA ASP A 80 -11.18 -6.84 -13.28
C ASP A 80 -10.16 -5.73 -12.94
N ILE A 81 -9.63 -5.77 -11.72
CA ILE A 81 -8.57 -4.88 -11.25
C ILE A 81 -7.31 -5.73 -11.13
N PRO A 82 -6.20 -5.32 -11.77
CA PRO A 82 -4.99 -6.14 -11.77
C PRO A 82 -4.51 -6.48 -10.36
N ALA A 83 -4.32 -7.75 -10.08
CA ALA A 83 -3.86 -8.22 -8.77
C ALA A 83 -2.51 -7.60 -8.41
N LEU A 84 -1.60 -7.49 -9.38
CA LEU A 84 -0.28 -6.91 -9.12
C LEU A 84 -0.37 -5.47 -8.66
N ALA A 85 -1.27 -4.68 -9.25
CA ALA A 85 -1.47 -3.29 -8.83
C ALA A 85 -1.93 -3.22 -7.38
N LEU A 86 -2.85 -4.11 -6.98
CA LEU A 86 -3.35 -4.16 -5.61
C LEU A 86 -2.25 -4.59 -4.64
N LEU A 87 -1.42 -5.55 -5.02
CA LEU A 87 -0.31 -6.02 -4.18
C LEU A 87 0.78 -4.96 -4.06
N ASN A 88 1.02 -4.19 -5.12
CA ASN A 88 1.94 -3.06 -5.04
C ASN A 88 1.45 -2.01 -4.05
N MET A 89 0.16 -1.73 -4.02
CA MET A 89 -0.41 -0.81 -3.03
C MET A 89 -0.19 -1.31 -1.61
N GLN A 90 -0.38 -2.63 -1.39
CA GLN A 90 -0.16 -3.22 -0.08
C GLN A 90 1.31 -3.10 0.35
N THR A 91 2.22 -3.38 -0.58
CA THR A 91 3.66 -3.30 -0.29
C THR A 91 4.07 -1.88 0.06
N GLU A 92 3.61 -0.90 -0.71
CA GLU A 92 3.92 0.51 -0.43
C GLU A 92 3.38 0.93 0.92
N TYR A 93 2.16 0.51 1.25
CA TYR A 93 1.57 0.79 2.55
C TYR A 93 2.39 0.17 3.68
N ASP A 94 2.75 -1.12 3.53
CA ASP A 94 3.52 -1.83 4.54
C ASP A 94 4.88 -1.18 4.76
N MET A 95 5.56 -0.77 3.68
CA MET A 95 6.85 -0.11 3.79
C MET A 95 6.74 1.24 4.49
N LEU A 96 5.69 2.00 4.19
CA LEU A 96 5.47 3.27 4.86
C LEU A 96 5.24 3.08 6.37
N MET A 97 4.43 2.08 6.73
CA MET A 97 4.18 1.77 8.14
C MET A 97 5.46 1.32 8.85
N ALA A 98 6.27 0.49 8.19
CA ALA A 98 7.55 0.06 8.76
C ALA A 98 8.49 1.24 9.00
N LYS A 99 8.50 2.22 8.09
CA LYS A 99 9.35 3.41 8.23
C LYS A 99 8.89 4.34 9.34
N ARG A 100 7.65 4.22 9.76
CA ARG A 100 7.12 4.99 10.90
C ARG A 100 7.34 4.29 12.23
N ASP A 101 7.79 3.04 12.22
CA ASP A 101 8.12 2.28 13.41
C ASP A 101 9.56 2.62 13.81
N HIS A 102 9.72 3.46 14.83
CA HIS A 102 11.02 3.97 15.26
C HIS A 102 11.95 2.86 15.74
N GLN A 103 11.41 1.84 16.39
CA GLN A 103 12.22 0.71 16.85
C GLN A 103 12.79 -0.06 15.68
N PHE A 104 11.96 -0.31 14.67
CA PHE A 104 12.40 -1.01 13.47
C PHE A 104 13.44 -0.20 12.71
N VAL A 105 13.21 1.11 12.53
CA VAL A 105 14.16 2.00 11.85
C VAL A 105 15.51 2.02 12.59
N SER A 106 15.46 2.05 13.92
CA SER A 106 16.67 2.00 14.73
C SER A 106 17.47 0.72 14.48
N ARG A 107 16.77 -0.42 14.37
CA ARG A 107 17.43 -1.70 14.04
C ARG A 107 18.11 -1.66 12.67
N LEU A 108 17.44 -1.07 11.69
CA LEU A 108 18.01 -0.94 10.36
C LEU A 108 19.28 -0.10 10.39
N ASN A 109 19.28 0.99 11.15
CA ASN A 109 20.44 1.85 11.27
C ASN A 109 21.60 1.14 11.97
N ASP A 110 21.31 0.34 13.01
CA ASP A 110 22.32 -0.44 13.69
C ASP A 110 22.96 -1.46 12.76
N ILE A 111 22.17 -2.12 11.93
CA ILE A 111 22.68 -3.08 10.94
C ILE A 111 23.62 -2.36 9.97
N ARG A 112 23.23 -1.18 9.48
CA ARG A 112 24.07 -0.43 8.55
C ARG A 112 25.39 -0.01 9.17
N LYS A 113 25.39 0.35 10.47
CA LYS A 113 26.62 0.69 11.19
C LYS A 113 27.55 -0.52 11.30
N ILE A 114 27.00 -1.69 11.61
CA ILE A 114 27.80 -2.92 11.72
C ILE A 114 28.41 -3.26 10.36
N VAL A 115 27.61 -3.21 9.29
CA VAL A 115 28.08 -3.52 7.94
C VAL A 115 29.17 -2.54 7.51
N ALA A 116 29.06 -1.27 7.89
CA ALA A 116 30.06 -0.25 7.54
C ALA A 116 31.42 -0.52 8.19
N LEU A 117 31.47 -1.28 9.29
CA LEU A 117 32.72 -1.63 9.99
C LEU A 117 33.39 -2.86 9.40
N LEU A 118 32.74 -3.59 8.53
CA LEU A 118 33.31 -4.77 7.90
C LEU A 118 34.09 -4.37 6.66
#